data_a458d9b4293db3d8b9b4816232035a91
#
_entry.id   a458d9b4293db3d8b9b4816232035a91
#
_cell.length_a   1.000
_cell.length_b   1.000
_cell.length_c   1.000
_cell.angle_alpha   90.00
_cell.angle_beta   90.00
_cell.angle_gamma   90.00
#
_symmetry.space_group_name_H-M   'P 1'
#
loop_
_entity.id
_entity.type
_entity.pdbx_description
1 polymer ?
#
loop_
_entity_poly.entity_id
_entity_poly.type
_entity_poly.pdbx_seq_one_letter_code
_entity_poly.pdbx_strand_id
1 'polypeptide(L)' 'MAKNIHVVSYGELWAVKREGTDGPLSTHGTQEQATTAGRAQARADKVEFVLHGQDGTIREKVSYGNDPRDVPG' A
#
# COMPACT_ATOMS: atom_id res chain seq x y z
N MET A 1 13.15 0.24 10.74
CA MET A 1 12.18 1.23 10.25
C MET A 1 11.22 0.63 9.29
N ALA A 2 9.97 1.00 9.41
CA ALA A 2 8.95 0.46 8.52
C ALA A 2 9.10 1.07 7.14
N LYS A 3 8.80 0.28 6.12
CA LYS A 3 8.85 0.71 4.74
C LYS A 3 7.45 0.96 4.22
N ASN A 4 7.36 1.78 3.19
CA ASN A 4 6.06 2.09 2.61
C ASN A 4 5.43 0.86 1.97
N ILE A 5 4.12 0.89 1.87
CA ILE A 5 3.34 -0.21 1.33
C ILE A 5 2.85 0.19 -0.06
N HIS A 6 3.02 -0.71 -1.01
CA HIS A 6 2.61 -0.49 -2.38
C HIS A 6 1.64 -1.57 -2.82
N VAL A 7 0.65 -1.20 -3.62
CA VAL A 7 -0.22 -2.14 -4.29
C VAL A 7 0.10 -2.06 -5.78
N VAL A 8 0.48 -3.18 -6.35
CA VAL A 8 0.93 -3.22 -7.74
C VAL A 8 0.26 -4.37 -8.48
N SER A 9 0.23 -4.23 -9.79
CA SER A 9 -0.22 -5.30 -10.66
C SER A 9 0.80 -6.45 -10.60
N TYR A 10 0.30 -7.68 -10.51
CA TYR A 10 1.16 -8.85 -10.31
C TYR A 10 0.60 -9.99 -11.17
N GLY A 11 0.95 -9.98 -12.45
CA GLY A 11 0.33 -10.90 -13.39
C GLY A 11 -1.14 -10.59 -13.52
N GLU A 12 -1.99 -11.58 -13.28
CA GLU A 12 -3.43 -11.38 -13.31
C GLU A 12 -3.98 -11.02 -11.94
N LEU A 13 -3.09 -10.87 -10.95
CA LEU A 13 -3.48 -10.57 -9.59
C LEU A 13 -2.99 -9.18 -9.22
N TRP A 14 -3.29 -8.79 -8.01
CA TRP A 14 -2.79 -7.56 -7.41
C TRP A 14 -2.04 -7.91 -6.14
N ALA A 15 -0.87 -7.33 -5.97
CA ALA A 15 -0.01 -7.67 -4.85
C ALA A 15 0.15 -6.48 -3.92
N VAL A 16 0.15 -6.78 -2.63
CA VAL A 16 0.54 -5.83 -1.59
C VAL A 16 2.01 -6.08 -1.31
N LYS A 17 2.84 -5.07 -1.50
CA LYS A 17 4.28 -5.21 -1.33
C LYS A 17 4.79 -4.20 -0.34
N ARG A 18 5.81 -4.60 0.41
CA ARG A 18 6.55 -3.66 1.25
C ARG A 18 7.77 -3.20 0.47
N GLU A 19 7.99 -1.90 0.47
CA GLU A 19 9.11 -1.31 -0.25
C GLU A 19 10.42 -1.96 0.17
N GLY A 20 11.25 -2.29 -0.80
CA GLY A 20 12.57 -2.86 -0.51
C GLY A 20 12.58 -4.35 -0.27
N THR A 21 11.45 -5.04 -0.37
CA THR A 21 11.41 -6.49 -0.24
C THR A 21 11.23 -7.15 -1.60
N ASP A 22 11.62 -8.42 -1.69
CA ASP A 22 11.60 -9.12 -2.96
C ASP A 22 10.23 -9.66 -3.33
N GLY A 23 9.44 -10.06 -2.37
CA GLY A 23 8.17 -10.70 -2.65
C GLY A 23 7.00 -9.94 -2.08
N PRO A 24 5.80 -10.28 -2.54
CA PRO A 24 4.60 -9.61 -2.01
C PRO A 24 4.28 -10.11 -0.61
N LEU A 25 3.66 -9.22 0.17
CA LEU A 25 3.11 -9.62 1.46
C LEU A 25 1.87 -10.47 1.28
N SER A 26 1.07 -10.14 0.26
CA SER A 26 -0.12 -10.89 -0.05
C SER A 26 -0.52 -10.60 -1.49
N THR A 27 -1.35 -11.46 -2.06
CA THR A 27 -1.91 -11.25 -3.39
C THR A 27 -3.41 -11.37 -3.32
N HIS A 28 -4.08 -10.67 -4.24
CA HIS A 28 -5.54 -10.60 -4.24
C HIS A 28 -6.04 -10.62 -5.66
N GLY A 29 -7.28 -11.04 -5.85
CA GLY A 29 -7.85 -11.15 -7.18
C GLY A 29 -8.24 -9.84 -7.82
N THR A 30 -8.47 -8.80 -7.01
CA THR A 30 -8.87 -7.51 -7.53
C THR A 30 -8.04 -6.40 -6.90
N GLN A 31 -7.97 -5.28 -7.63
CA GLN A 31 -7.29 -4.10 -7.12
C GLN A 31 -7.95 -3.61 -5.83
N GLU A 32 -9.27 -3.67 -5.78
CA GLU A 32 -9.99 -3.20 -4.61
C GLU A 32 -9.63 -4.00 -3.36
N GLN A 33 -9.56 -5.32 -3.52
CA GLN A 33 -9.19 -6.18 -2.38
C GLN A 33 -7.78 -5.89 -1.92
N ALA A 34 -6.86 -5.74 -2.87
CA ALA A 34 -5.47 -5.43 -2.55
C ALA A 34 -5.37 -4.05 -1.90
N THR A 35 -6.15 -3.09 -2.38
CA THR A 35 -6.14 -1.75 -1.80
C THR A 35 -6.57 -1.76 -0.35
N THR A 36 -7.65 -2.51 -0.05
CA THR A 36 -8.12 -2.62 1.33
C THR A 36 -7.05 -3.21 2.22
N ALA A 37 -6.43 -4.30 1.76
CA ALA A 37 -5.39 -4.97 2.54
C ALA A 37 -4.16 -4.07 2.70
N GLY A 38 -3.78 -3.38 1.62
CA GLY A 38 -2.61 -2.51 1.65
C GLY A 38 -2.80 -1.32 2.56
N ARG A 39 -3.98 -0.74 2.53
CA ARG A 39 -4.27 0.40 3.43
C ARG A 39 -4.23 -0.03 4.88
N ALA A 40 -4.80 -1.19 5.18
CA ALA A 40 -4.78 -1.69 6.55
C ALA A 40 -3.36 -1.91 7.03
N GLN A 41 -2.52 -2.47 6.16
CA GLN A 41 -1.13 -2.71 6.51
C GLN A 41 -0.37 -1.40 6.71
N ALA A 42 -0.57 -0.45 5.80
CA ALA A 42 0.12 0.83 5.89
C ALA A 42 -0.29 1.59 7.14
N ARG A 43 -1.56 1.51 7.49
CA ARG A 43 -2.04 2.16 8.71
C ARG A 43 -1.42 1.52 9.93
N ALA A 44 -1.36 0.19 9.97
CA ALA A 44 -0.77 -0.52 11.10
C ALA A 44 0.71 -0.20 11.23
N ASP A 45 1.41 -0.09 10.11
CA ASP A 45 2.84 0.19 10.10
C ASP A 45 3.14 1.68 10.19
N LYS A 46 2.14 2.53 10.05
CA LYS A 46 2.29 3.99 10.08
C LYS A 46 3.25 4.44 9.00
N VAL A 47 2.99 4.01 7.78
CA VAL A 47 3.80 4.38 6.62
C VAL A 47 2.88 4.86 5.51
N GLU A 48 3.47 5.24 4.38
CA GLU A 48 2.69 5.65 3.23
C GLU A 48 2.12 4.44 2.50
N PHE A 49 0.92 4.62 1.98
CA PHE A 49 0.29 3.66 1.10
C PHE A 49 0.30 4.24 -0.32
N VAL A 50 0.76 3.46 -1.28
CA VAL A 50 0.84 3.89 -2.67
C VAL A 50 0.13 2.87 -3.54
N LEU A 51 -0.90 3.32 -4.24
CA LEU A 51 -1.65 2.47 -5.16
C LEU A 51 -1.18 2.75 -6.57
N HIS A 52 -0.70 1.71 -7.24
CA HIS A 52 -0.24 1.82 -8.62
C HIS A 52 -1.31 1.28 -9.55
N GLY A 53 -1.39 1.88 -10.74
CA GLY A 53 -2.29 1.39 -11.76
C GLY A 53 -1.70 0.19 -12.48
N GLN A 54 -2.51 -0.40 -13.35
CA GLN A 54 -2.08 -1.57 -14.10
C GLN A 54 -0.92 -1.24 -15.03
N ASP A 55 -0.82 0.02 -15.44
CA ASP A 55 0.25 0.48 -16.31
C ASP A 55 1.45 1.00 -15.52
N GLY A 56 1.44 0.85 -14.22
CA GLY A 56 2.55 1.27 -13.38
C GLY A 56 2.51 2.69 -12.86
N THR A 57 1.51 3.47 -13.27
CA THR A 57 1.41 4.85 -12.78
C THR A 57 0.84 4.87 -11.37
N ILE A 58 1.17 5.92 -10.63
CA ILE A 58 0.65 6.09 -9.28
C ILE A 58 -0.77 6.64 -9.38
N ARG A 59 -1.73 5.95 -8.79
CA ARG A 59 -3.13 6.36 -8.81
C ARG A 59 -3.55 7.01 -7.52
N GLU A 60 -2.97 6.58 -6.41
CA GLU A 60 -3.37 7.11 -5.11
C GLU A 60 -2.20 7.01 -4.16
N LYS A 61 -2.07 8.00 -3.30
CA LYS A 61 -1.01 8.01 -2.31
C LYS A 61 -1.57 8.59 -1.03
N VAL A 62 -1.49 7.83 0.05
CA VAL A 62 -2.04 8.21 1.33
C VAL A 62 -0.95 8.06 2.37
N SER A 63 -0.78 9.06 3.22
CA SER A 63 0.24 9.02 4.25
C SER A 63 -0.44 8.72 5.60
N TYR A 64 -0.05 7.61 6.19
CA TYR A 64 -0.52 7.23 7.52
C TYR A 64 0.53 7.44 8.58
N GLY A 65 1.77 7.60 8.16
CA GLY A 65 2.87 7.68 9.11
C GLY A 65 3.17 9.08 9.60
N ASN A 66 2.72 10.06 8.87
CA ASN A 66 2.99 11.44 9.21
C ASN A 66 1.73 12.06 9.82
N ASP A 67 1.35 11.55 10.95
CA ASP A 67 0.11 11.94 11.62
C ASP A 67 0.42 13.06 12.59
N PRO A 68 -0.01 14.25 12.32
CA PRO A 68 0.25 15.38 13.18
C PRO A 68 -0.62 15.35 14.44
N ARG A 69 -0.76 15.23 14.57
CA ARG A 69 -1.55 15.35 15.21
C ARG A 69 -2.25 15.70 15.67
N ASP A 70 -2.02 15.55 15.60
CA ASP A 70 -2.62 15.81 15.86
C ASP A 70 -3.48 15.94 16.03
N VAL A 71 -3.54 15.82 15.98
CA VAL A 71 -4.40 16.14 15.96
C VAL A 71 -5.21 16.23 16.50
N PRO A 72 -5.37 16.49 16.91
CA PRO A 72 -6.24 16.51 17.34
C PRO A 72 -7.12 16.90 17.30
N GLY A 73 -6.99 16.64 17.09
CA GLY A 73 -7.77 17.12 17.01
C GLY A 73 -8.09 17.37 17.02
#